data_3b33e325f400a4f57ee9439013907cab
#
_entry.id   3b33e325f400a4f57ee9439013907cab
#
_cell.length_a   1.000
_cell.length_b   1.000
_cell.length_c   1.000
_cell.angle_alpha   90.00
_cell.angle_beta   90.00
_cell.angle_gamma   90.00
#
_symmetry.space_group_name_H-M   'P 1'
#
loop_
_entity.id
_entity.type
_entity.pdbx_description
1 polymer ?
#
loop_
_entity_poly.entity_id
_entity_poly.type
_entity_poly.pdbx_seq_one_letter_code
_entity_poly.pdbx_strand_id
1 'polypeptide(L)'
;TEEAYFGAIAECPIASIGKGGDRIHNLQTMVGVFKEEKQKEYIREAETKILPALKIARRNFPSQEPAYENVKLMMKSQIALLEATFKTK
;
A
#
# COMPACT_ATOMS: atom_id res chain seq x y z
N THR A 1 -10.16 13.68 -9.03
CA THR A 1 -10.84 12.49 -8.47
C THR A 1 -9.81 11.52 -7.89
N GLU A 2 -10.28 10.61 -7.06
CA GLU A 2 -9.43 9.58 -6.48
C GLU A 2 -8.79 8.70 -7.57
N GLU A 3 -9.57 8.34 -8.57
CA GLU A 3 -9.07 7.55 -9.70
C GLU A 3 -7.99 8.28 -10.48
N ALA A 4 -8.16 9.57 -10.73
CA ALA A 4 -7.15 10.38 -11.40
C ALA A 4 -5.87 10.49 -10.57
N TYR A 5 -6.00 10.62 -9.26
CA TYR A 5 -4.88 10.70 -8.34
C TYR A 5 -4.03 9.41 -8.40
N PHE A 6 -4.67 8.25 -8.26
CA PHE A 6 -3.95 6.98 -8.30
C PHE A 6 -3.44 6.64 -9.70
N GLY A 7 -4.15 7.09 -10.75
CA GLY A 7 -3.67 6.96 -12.11
C GLY A 7 -2.38 7.74 -12.34
N ALA A 8 -2.31 8.97 -11.83
CA ALA A 8 -1.11 9.80 -11.93
C ALA A 8 0.06 9.17 -11.15
N ILE A 9 -0.22 8.60 -9.98
CA ILE A 9 0.81 7.90 -9.20
C ILE A 9 1.38 6.72 -10.00
N ALA A 10 0.52 5.96 -10.68
CA ALA A 10 0.94 4.80 -11.46
C ALA A 10 1.81 5.18 -12.67
N GLU A 11 1.76 6.43 -13.12
CA GLU A 11 2.56 6.92 -14.25
C GLU A 11 3.94 7.44 -13.84
N CYS A 12 4.22 7.52 -12.53
CA CYS A 12 5.51 8.02 -12.05
C CYS A 12 6.15 6.99 -11.10
N PRO A 13 7.33 6.43 -11.44
CA PRO A 13 7.95 5.41 -10.58
C PRO A 13 8.33 5.95 -9.21
N ILE A 14 8.82 7.18 -9.11
CA ILE A 14 9.19 7.77 -7.83
C ILE A 14 7.96 7.96 -6.95
N ALA A 15 6.87 8.49 -7.52
CA ALA A 15 5.64 8.73 -6.78
C ALA A 15 4.97 7.43 -6.35
N SER A 16 4.95 6.40 -7.21
CA SER A 16 4.31 5.12 -6.89
C SER A 16 5.07 4.36 -5.82
N ILE A 17 6.40 4.30 -5.89
CA ILE A 17 7.23 3.66 -4.88
C ILE A 17 7.13 4.45 -3.57
N GLY A 18 7.18 5.78 -3.63
CA GLY A 18 7.03 6.64 -2.46
C GLY A 18 5.68 6.45 -1.77
N LYS A 19 4.59 6.36 -2.53
CA LYS A 19 3.25 6.13 -1.97
C LYS A 19 3.15 4.77 -1.28
N GLY A 20 3.76 3.74 -1.90
CA GLY A 20 3.82 2.41 -1.29
C GLY A 20 4.59 2.43 0.02
N GLY A 21 5.74 3.11 0.06
CA GLY A 21 6.55 3.26 1.27
C GLY A 21 5.81 4.02 2.36
N ASP A 22 5.13 5.11 2.02
CA ASP A 22 4.30 5.87 2.97
C ASP A 22 3.22 4.99 3.58
N ARG A 23 2.55 4.18 2.78
CA ARG A 23 1.49 3.30 3.28
C ARG A 23 2.05 2.22 4.20
N ILE A 24 3.20 1.64 3.84
CA ILE A 24 3.87 0.66 4.70
C ILE A 24 4.19 1.29 6.05
N HIS A 25 4.74 2.49 6.06
CA HIS A 25 5.06 3.21 7.29
C HIS A 25 3.79 3.46 8.13
N ASN A 26 2.70 3.91 7.49
CA ASN A 26 1.44 4.13 8.17
C ASN A 26 0.89 2.84 8.78
N LEU A 27 0.98 1.72 8.06
CA LEU A 27 0.53 0.42 8.56
C LEU A 27 1.37 -0.04 9.75
N GLN A 28 2.67 0.25 9.75
CA GLN A 28 3.55 -0.11 10.85
C GLN A 28 3.29 0.71 12.12
N THR A 29 2.92 1.99 11.96
CA THR A 29 2.84 2.93 13.09
C THR A 29 1.44 3.11 13.66
N MET A 30 0.40 2.65 12.98
CA MET A 30 -0.98 2.93 13.40
C MET A 30 -1.50 2.02 14.51
N VAL A 31 -0.81 0.91 14.80
CA VAL A 31 -1.22 -0.01 15.86
C VAL A 31 -1.11 0.71 17.21
N GLY A 32 -2.21 0.72 17.97
CA GLY A 32 -2.27 1.41 19.24
C GLY A 32 -2.52 2.91 19.15
N VAL A 33 -2.42 3.49 17.94
CA VAL A 33 -2.64 4.93 17.70
C VAL A 33 -4.03 5.17 17.09
N PHE A 34 -4.40 4.36 16.10
CA PHE A 34 -5.69 4.48 15.43
C PHE A 34 -6.65 3.41 15.90
N LYS A 35 -7.95 3.74 15.88
CA LYS A 35 -9.01 2.79 16.14
C LYS A 35 -9.00 1.69 15.07
N GLU A 36 -9.48 0.51 15.45
CA GLU A 36 -9.51 -0.66 14.55
C GLU A 36 -10.23 -0.36 13.22
N GLU A 37 -11.34 0.36 13.28
CA GLU A 37 -12.08 0.73 12.07
C GLU A 37 -11.24 1.54 11.09
N LYS A 38 -10.45 2.49 11.60
CA LYS A 38 -9.58 3.30 10.77
C LYS A 38 -8.42 2.48 10.21
N GLN A 39 -7.89 1.55 11.01
CA GLN A 39 -6.87 0.62 10.52
C GLN A 39 -7.40 -0.22 9.36
N LYS A 40 -8.63 -0.71 9.49
CA LYS A 40 -9.27 -1.49 8.41
C LYS A 40 -9.50 -0.65 7.15
N GLU A 41 -9.83 0.62 7.29
CA GLU A 41 -9.98 1.53 6.16
C GLU A 41 -8.65 1.69 5.39
N TYR A 42 -7.54 1.87 6.11
CA TYR A 42 -6.23 1.99 5.50
C TYR A 42 -5.82 0.70 4.79
N ILE A 43 -6.13 -0.45 5.38
CA ILE A 43 -5.87 -1.76 4.75
C ILE A 43 -6.69 -1.88 3.46
N ARG A 44 -7.97 -1.53 3.51
CA ARG A 44 -8.84 -1.59 2.34
C ARG A 44 -8.32 -0.68 1.23
N GLU A 45 -7.92 0.55 1.56
CA GLU A 45 -7.35 1.46 0.59
C GLU A 45 -6.08 0.89 -0.04
N ALA A 46 -5.20 0.29 0.79
CA ALA A 46 -3.99 -0.34 0.29
C ALA A 46 -4.30 -1.45 -0.70
N GLU A 47 -5.26 -2.32 -0.37
CA GLU A 47 -5.60 -3.47 -1.20
C GLU A 47 -6.36 -3.08 -2.47
N THR A 48 -7.24 -2.07 -2.40
CA THR A 48 -8.12 -1.72 -3.53
C THR A 48 -7.60 -0.58 -4.39
N LYS A 49 -6.70 0.25 -3.87
CA LYS A 49 -6.21 1.44 -4.58
C LYS A 49 -4.70 1.42 -4.81
N ILE A 50 -3.94 1.18 -3.75
CA ILE A 50 -2.49 1.32 -3.80
C ILE A 50 -1.83 0.14 -4.51
N LEU A 51 -2.17 -1.09 -4.11
CA LEU A 51 -1.61 -2.28 -4.77
C LEU A 51 -1.96 -2.35 -6.26
N PRO A 52 -3.21 -2.05 -6.69
CA PRO A 52 -3.51 -1.97 -8.12
C PRO A 52 -2.71 -0.89 -8.85
N ALA A 53 -2.51 0.28 -8.24
CA ALA A 53 -1.71 1.34 -8.84
C ALA A 53 -0.25 0.91 -9.00
N LEU A 54 0.31 0.22 -8.01
CA LEU A 54 1.67 -0.32 -8.09
C LEU A 54 1.80 -1.37 -9.18
N LYS A 55 0.78 -2.20 -9.38
CA LYS A 55 0.76 -3.20 -10.44
C LYS A 55 0.80 -2.54 -11.82
N ILE A 56 0.04 -1.48 -12.01
CA ILE A 56 0.04 -0.72 -13.26
C ILE A 56 1.41 -0.04 -13.47
N ALA A 57 1.94 0.57 -12.41
CA ALA A 57 3.25 1.23 -12.49
C ALA A 57 4.35 0.23 -12.84
N ARG A 58 4.31 -0.98 -12.31
CA ARG A 58 5.27 -2.03 -12.64
C ARG A 58 5.25 -2.37 -14.12
N ARG A 59 4.06 -2.41 -14.72
CA ARG A 59 3.91 -2.65 -16.18
C ARG A 59 4.46 -1.50 -17.00
N ASN A 60 4.27 -0.26 -16.52
CA ASN A 60 4.73 0.95 -17.22
C ASN A 60 6.25 1.12 -17.10
N PHE A 61 6.84 0.63 -16.01
CA PHE A 61 8.26 0.82 -15.72
C PHE A 61 8.94 -0.51 -15.37
N PRO A 62 9.13 -1.41 -16.37
CA PRO A 62 9.67 -2.75 -16.09
C PRO A 62 11.05 -2.76 -15.44
N SER A 63 11.88 -1.72 -15.68
CA SER A 63 13.20 -1.61 -15.06
C SER A 63 13.12 -1.43 -13.55
N GLN A 64 11.97 -1.01 -13.01
CA GLN A 64 11.75 -0.82 -11.59
C GLN A 64 10.98 -1.97 -10.95
N GLU A 65 10.78 -3.07 -11.68
CA GLU A 65 10.02 -4.22 -11.20
C GLU A 65 10.50 -4.74 -9.84
N PRO A 66 11.81 -4.90 -9.57
CA PRO A 66 12.25 -5.38 -8.25
C PRO A 66 11.81 -4.48 -7.11
N ALA A 67 11.81 -3.15 -7.31
CA ALA A 67 11.37 -2.21 -6.28
C ALA A 67 9.87 -2.36 -6.01
N TYR A 68 9.04 -2.48 -7.06
CA TYR A 68 7.61 -2.67 -6.90
C TYR A 68 7.26 -3.99 -6.23
N GLU A 69 7.96 -5.07 -6.59
CA GLU A 69 7.75 -6.36 -5.95
C GLU A 69 8.09 -6.33 -4.47
N ASN A 70 9.19 -5.66 -4.11
CA ASN A 70 9.61 -5.51 -2.72
C ASN A 70 8.58 -4.73 -1.90
N VAL A 71 8.11 -3.59 -2.43
CA VAL A 71 7.08 -2.76 -1.79
C VAL A 71 5.79 -3.57 -1.61
N LYS A 72 5.38 -4.30 -2.64
CA LYS A 72 4.18 -5.14 -2.58
C LYS A 72 4.28 -6.20 -1.48
N LEU A 73 5.40 -6.90 -1.41
CA LEU A 73 5.61 -7.96 -0.40
C LEU A 73 5.62 -7.37 1.01
N MET A 74 6.29 -6.25 1.21
CA MET A 74 6.31 -5.57 2.51
C MET A 74 4.91 -5.12 2.93
N MET A 75 4.14 -4.55 2.01
CA MET A 75 2.78 -4.10 2.29
C MET A 75 1.87 -5.27 2.65
N LYS A 76 1.91 -6.34 1.88
CA LYS A 76 1.10 -7.54 2.17
C LYS A 76 1.47 -8.16 3.51
N SER A 77 2.76 -8.17 3.86
CA SER A 77 3.23 -8.68 5.14
C SER A 77 2.68 -7.85 6.29
N GLN A 78 2.70 -6.52 6.19
CA GLN A 78 2.15 -5.64 7.22
C GLN A 78 0.64 -5.80 7.37
N ILE A 79 -0.07 -5.93 6.26
CA ILE A 79 -1.52 -6.17 6.27
C ILE A 79 -1.83 -7.48 6.99
N ALA A 80 -1.09 -8.54 6.70
CA ALA A 80 -1.28 -9.84 7.34
C ALA A 80 -1.07 -9.77 8.86
N LEU A 81 -0.04 -9.03 9.30
CA LEU A 81 0.22 -8.85 10.72
C LEU A 81 -0.93 -8.09 11.42
N LEU A 82 -1.44 -7.04 10.79
CA LEU A 82 -2.57 -6.28 11.34
C LEU A 82 -3.83 -7.12 11.40
N GLU A 83 -4.13 -7.87 10.36
CA GLU A 83 -5.30 -8.75 10.33
C GLU A 83 -5.21 -9.82 11.41
N ALA A 84 -4.01 -10.34 11.68
CA ALA A 84 -3.80 -11.28 12.77
C ALA A 84 -4.11 -10.65 14.14
N THR A 85 -3.77 -9.37 14.35
CA THR A 85 -4.11 -8.68 15.60
C THR A 85 -5.61 -8.51 15.77
N PHE A 86 -6.35 -8.32 14.70
CA PHE A 86 -7.81 -8.22 14.77
C PHE A 86 -8.46 -9.53 15.18
N LYS A 87 -7.90 -10.65 14.75
CA LYS A 87 -8.43 -11.99 15.07
C LYS A 87 -8.21 -12.39 16.52
N THR A 88 -7.19 -11.84 17.16
CA THR A 88 -6.86 -12.19 18.56
C THR A 88 -7.60 -11.35 19.60
N LYS A 89 -8.38 -10.37 19.16
CA LYS A 89 -9.24 -9.55 20.03
C LYS A 89 -10.65 -10.22 20.22
#